data_fbb64f0198d3ca0c4c87b26d68350373
#
_entry.id   fbb64f0198d3ca0c4c87b26d68350373
#
_cell.length_a   1.000
_cell.length_b   1.000
_cell.length_c   1.000
_cell.angle_alpha   90.00
_cell.angle_beta   90.00
_cell.angle_gamma   90.00
#
_symmetry.space_group_name_H-M   'P 1'
#
loop_
_entity.id
_entity.type
_entity.pdbx_description
1 polymer ?
#
loop_
_entity_poly.entity_id
_entity_poly.type
_entity_poly.pdbx_seq_one_letter_code
_entity_poly.pdbx_strand_id
1 'polypeptide(L)'
;MEDNVSNDVFDVDQNLRIIGTAHISKKSIETVLAQIEEWNPDVVAVELCHSRLKSLKNPDSLESETLLKIINDGKAPMVLLQSALSAEQRRMGLTTGEKPGAELLAAVSAAEERNITLELIDRDVIITLRRAWNKMKFTEKCKVIYAMLWA
;
A
#
# COMPACT_ATOMS: atom_id res chain seq x y z
N MET A 1 32.34 7.42 -17.18
CA MET A 1 31.51 7.13 -15.97
C MET A 1 30.09 7.32 -16.46
N GLU A 2 29.45 6.24 -16.91
CA GLU A 2 28.12 6.31 -17.49
C GLU A 2 27.12 6.51 -16.36
N ASP A 3 26.37 7.58 -16.45
CA ASP A 3 25.25 7.88 -15.57
C ASP A 3 24.21 6.75 -15.71
N ASN A 4 24.22 5.86 -14.75
CA ASN A 4 23.19 4.84 -14.61
C ASN A 4 21.92 5.55 -14.08
N VAL A 5 21.27 6.32 -14.98
CA VAL A 5 19.92 6.81 -14.76
C VAL A 5 19.07 5.59 -14.49
N SER A 6 18.62 5.44 -13.25
CA SER A 6 17.83 4.28 -12.89
C SER A 6 16.59 4.27 -13.77
N ASN A 7 16.32 3.14 -14.43
CA ASN A 7 15.12 2.92 -15.26
C ASN A 7 13.79 3.11 -14.51
N ASP A 8 13.87 3.57 -13.27
CA ASP A 8 12.76 3.69 -12.33
C ASP A 8 12.17 5.12 -12.28
N VAL A 9 12.79 6.10 -12.96
CA VAL A 9 12.32 7.50 -12.99
C VAL A 9 11.91 7.87 -14.40
N PHE A 10 10.69 8.33 -14.57
CA PHE A 10 10.12 8.69 -15.87
C PHE A 10 9.49 10.09 -15.84
N ASP A 11 10.02 11.01 -16.62
CA ASP A 11 9.45 12.34 -16.81
C ASP A 11 8.38 12.27 -17.90
N VAL A 12 7.14 12.51 -17.54
CA VAL A 12 6.01 12.59 -18.47
C VAL A 12 6.05 13.94 -19.19
N ASP A 13 6.27 15.00 -18.44
CA ASP A 13 6.48 16.37 -18.90
C ASP A 13 7.28 17.16 -17.84
N GLN A 14 7.39 18.50 -18.02
CA GLN A 14 8.13 19.35 -17.08
C GLN A 14 7.47 19.48 -15.69
N ASN A 15 6.23 19.03 -15.52
CA ASN A 15 5.46 19.16 -14.29
C ASN A 15 5.13 17.82 -13.64
N LEU A 16 5.36 16.70 -14.34
CA LEU A 16 4.98 15.38 -13.87
C LEU A 16 6.12 14.37 -14.03
N ARG A 17 6.58 13.87 -12.91
CA ARG A 17 7.57 12.78 -12.80
C ARG A 17 6.94 11.56 -12.13
N ILE A 18 7.14 10.38 -12.70
CA ILE A 18 6.71 9.11 -12.15
C ILE A 18 7.94 8.34 -11.69
N ILE A 19 7.89 7.84 -10.46
CA ILE A 19 8.95 7.02 -9.88
C ILE A 19 8.40 5.61 -9.69
N GLY A 20 8.99 4.65 -10.42
CA GLY A 20 8.70 3.22 -10.24
C GLY A 20 9.43 2.69 -9.01
N THR A 21 8.72 1.98 -8.14
CA THR A 21 9.32 1.38 -6.95
C THR A 21 9.11 -0.13 -6.93
N ALA A 22 10.15 -0.87 -6.59
CA ALA A 22 10.00 -2.26 -6.19
C ALA A 22 9.66 -2.25 -4.69
N HIS A 23 8.43 -2.62 -4.34
CA HIS A 23 7.80 -2.46 -3.01
C HIS A 23 8.56 -3.02 -1.80
N ILE A 24 9.77 -3.52 -1.96
CA ILE A 24 10.58 -4.18 -0.93
C ILE A 24 12.08 -3.92 -1.21
N SER A 25 12.44 -2.73 -1.67
CA SER A 25 13.83 -2.43 -2.04
C SER A 25 14.35 -1.17 -1.34
N LYS A 26 15.48 -1.30 -0.67
CA LYS A 26 16.24 -0.18 -0.11
C LYS A 26 16.56 0.88 -1.15
N LYS A 27 16.92 0.43 -2.36
CA LYS A 27 17.21 1.31 -3.50
C LYS A 27 15.99 2.16 -3.87
N SER A 28 14.78 1.61 -3.80
CA SER A 28 13.55 2.38 -4.06
C SER A 28 13.35 3.50 -3.05
N ILE A 29 13.65 3.26 -1.77
CA ILE A 29 13.58 4.30 -0.72
C ILE A 29 14.57 5.42 -1.03
N GLU A 30 15.83 5.07 -1.32
CA GLU A 30 16.88 6.04 -1.65
C GLU A 30 16.55 6.85 -2.90
N THR A 31 16.02 6.19 -3.94
CA THR A 31 15.59 6.85 -5.17
C THR A 31 14.46 7.85 -4.91
N VAL A 32 13.42 7.44 -4.18
CA VAL A 32 12.28 8.31 -3.84
C VAL A 32 12.74 9.54 -3.07
N LEU A 33 13.56 9.36 -2.03
CA LEU A 33 14.07 10.47 -1.22
C LEU A 33 14.93 11.42 -2.04
N ALA A 34 15.86 10.89 -2.85
CA ALA A 34 16.71 11.69 -3.72
C ALA A 34 15.90 12.49 -4.74
N GLN A 35 14.86 11.88 -5.33
CA GLN A 35 14.01 12.57 -6.31
C GLN A 35 13.15 13.68 -5.68
N ILE A 36 12.61 13.47 -4.47
CA ILE A 36 11.88 14.53 -3.75
C ILE A 36 12.84 15.69 -3.42
N GLU A 37 14.06 15.39 -3.01
CA GLU A 37 15.06 16.40 -2.68
C GLU A 37 15.52 17.19 -3.89
N GLU A 38 15.87 16.51 -4.97
CA GLU A 38 16.43 17.10 -6.19
C GLU A 38 15.40 17.94 -6.96
N TRP A 39 14.19 17.39 -7.11
CA TRP A 39 13.14 18.00 -7.93
C TRP A 39 12.28 19.00 -7.17
N ASN A 40 12.22 18.89 -5.83
CA ASN A 40 11.46 19.76 -4.92
C ASN A 40 10.03 20.01 -5.42
N PRO A 41 9.19 18.96 -5.54
CA PRO A 41 7.84 19.08 -6.11
C PRO A 41 6.89 19.85 -5.20
N ASP A 42 5.87 20.49 -5.77
CA ASP A 42 4.77 21.10 -5.00
C ASP A 42 3.83 20.05 -4.39
N VAL A 43 3.72 18.88 -5.03
CA VAL A 43 2.83 17.78 -4.63
C VAL A 43 3.55 16.45 -4.77
N VAL A 44 3.45 15.62 -3.73
CA VAL A 44 3.85 14.22 -3.75
C VAL A 44 2.59 13.36 -3.72
N ALA A 45 2.35 12.58 -4.79
CA ALA A 45 1.25 11.62 -4.88
C ALA A 45 1.76 10.21 -4.59
N VAL A 46 1.11 9.50 -3.68
CA VAL A 46 1.49 8.13 -3.29
C VAL A 46 0.34 7.15 -3.47
N GLU A 47 0.66 5.94 -3.91
CA GLU A 47 -0.31 4.83 -4.05
C GLU A 47 -0.73 4.25 -2.69
N LEU A 48 -1.26 5.10 -1.83
CA LEU A 48 -1.83 4.75 -0.54
C LEU A 48 -3.25 5.26 -0.42
N CYS A 49 -4.11 4.52 0.26
CA CYS A 49 -5.37 5.02 0.78
C CYS A 49 -5.20 5.42 2.27
N HIS A 50 -6.13 6.22 2.78
CA HIS A 50 -6.08 6.71 4.17
C HIS A 50 -6.01 5.59 5.21
N SER A 51 -6.76 4.50 5.01
CA SER A 51 -6.76 3.35 5.92
C SER A 51 -5.40 2.66 5.96
N ARG A 52 -4.76 2.48 4.79
CA ARG A 52 -3.44 1.86 4.69
C ARG A 52 -2.33 2.75 5.26
N LEU A 53 -2.39 4.06 5.00
CA LEU A 53 -1.46 5.01 5.61
C LEU A 53 -1.53 4.98 7.15
N LYS A 54 -2.75 4.96 7.70
CA LYS A 54 -2.96 4.83 9.15
C LYS A 54 -2.37 3.55 9.70
N SER A 55 -2.55 2.42 9.00
CA SER A 55 -1.96 1.12 9.39
C SER A 55 -0.43 1.12 9.34
N LEU A 56 0.17 1.77 8.33
CA LEU A 56 1.63 1.87 8.21
C LEU A 56 2.24 2.75 9.30
N LYS A 57 1.57 3.86 9.65
CA LYS A 57 2.03 4.76 10.72
C LYS A 57 1.86 4.16 12.12
N ASN A 58 0.81 3.36 12.34
CA ASN A 58 0.47 2.78 13.64
C ASN A 58 0.12 1.30 13.51
N PRO A 59 1.10 0.41 13.31
CA PRO A 59 0.85 -1.01 13.09
C PRO A 59 0.15 -1.70 14.27
N ASP A 60 0.38 -1.23 15.50
CA ASP A 60 -0.17 -1.83 16.72
C ASP A 60 -1.61 -1.42 17.04
N SER A 61 -2.11 -0.35 16.41
CA SER A 61 -3.45 0.20 16.72
C SER A 61 -4.62 -0.55 16.08
N LEU A 62 -4.36 -1.51 15.20
CA LEU A 62 -5.38 -2.18 14.38
C LEU A 62 -5.91 -3.49 14.94
N GLU A 63 -5.29 -4.06 15.98
CA GLU A 63 -5.57 -5.45 16.33
C GLU A 63 -6.78 -5.68 17.23
N SER A 64 -7.18 -4.76 18.07
CA SER A 64 -8.23 -5.06 19.07
C SER A 64 -9.62 -4.48 18.80
N GLU A 65 -9.74 -3.22 18.42
CA GLU A 65 -11.06 -2.60 18.21
C GLU A 65 -11.72 -2.98 16.88
N THR A 66 -10.90 -3.20 15.86
CA THR A 66 -11.37 -3.47 14.51
C THR A 66 -11.95 -4.88 14.37
N LEU A 67 -11.36 -5.90 14.99
CA LEU A 67 -11.80 -7.29 14.88
C LEU A 67 -13.19 -7.51 15.48
N LEU A 68 -13.47 -6.95 16.66
CA LEU A 68 -14.79 -7.10 17.31
C LEU A 68 -15.91 -6.37 16.54
N LYS A 69 -15.65 -5.17 16.03
CA LYS A 69 -16.62 -4.45 15.16
C LYS A 69 -16.92 -5.20 13.87
N ILE A 70 -15.91 -5.81 13.28
CA ILE A 70 -16.00 -6.51 12.01
C ILE A 70 -16.78 -7.81 12.13
N ILE A 71 -16.60 -8.55 13.22
CA ILE A 71 -17.37 -9.76 13.52
C ILE A 71 -18.85 -9.42 13.72
N ASN A 72 -19.15 -8.36 14.46
CA ASN A 72 -20.52 -7.90 14.70
C ASN A 72 -21.22 -7.38 13.44
N ASP A 73 -20.47 -6.79 12.48
CA ASP A 73 -21.01 -6.24 11.23
C ASP A 73 -21.18 -7.30 10.12
N GLY A 74 -20.93 -8.58 10.38
CA GLY A 74 -21.02 -9.65 9.37
C GLY A 74 -19.96 -9.59 8.28
N LYS A 75 -18.87 -8.83 8.51
CA LYS A 75 -17.78 -8.61 7.54
C LYS A 75 -16.61 -9.59 7.72
N ALA A 76 -16.78 -10.61 8.55
CA ALA A 76 -15.75 -11.60 8.87
C ALA A 76 -15.01 -12.19 7.64
N PRO A 77 -15.68 -12.60 6.53
CA PRO A 77 -14.98 -13.14 5.37
C PRO A 77 -14.02 -12.16 4.72
N MET A 78 -14.36 -10.88 4.73
CA MET A 78 -13.55 -9.81 4.14
C MET A 78 -12.28 -9.54 4.92
N VAL A 79 -12.36 -9.66 6.24
CA VAL A 79 -11.21 -9.46 7.14
C VAL A 79 -10.28 -10.65 7.09
N LEU A 80 -10.81 -11.86 7.02
CA LEU A 80 -9.99 -13.05 6.82
C LEU A 80 -9.19 -12.95 5.51
N LEU A 81 -9.81 -12.53 4.42
CA LEU A 81 -9.13 -12.31 3.14
C LEU A 81 -8.04 -11.24 3.27
N GLN A 82 -8.36 -10.12 3.89
CA GLN A 82 -7.38 -9.05 4.11
C GLN A 82 -6.23 -9.49 5.01
N SER A 83 -6.52 -10.25 6.07
CA SER A 83 -5.50 -10.79 6.97
C SER A 83 -4.59 -11.80 6.26
N ALA A 84 -5.15 -12.67 5.41
CA ALA A 84 -4.38 -13.62 4.61
C ALA A 84 -3.44 -12.90 3.63
N LEU A 85 -3.94 -11.88 2.92
CA LEU A 85 -3.12 -11.07 2.01
C LEU A 85 -2.01 -10.32 2.75
N SER A 86 -2.32 -9.77 3.93
CA SER A 86 -1.34 -9.07 4.77
C SER A 86 -0.28 -10.03 5.33
N ALA A 87 -0.67 -11.25 5.70
CA ALA A 87 0.27 -12.27 6.16
C ALA A 87 1.25 -12.67 5.06
N GLU A 88 0.78 -12.84 3.82
CA GLU A 88 1.64 -13.16 2.68
C GLU A 88 2.59 -12.00 2.34
N GLN A 89 2.12 -10.77 2.38
CA GLN A 89 2.99 -9.59 2.21
C GLN A 89 4.06 -9.49 3.31
N ARG A 90 3.72 -9.79 4.59
CA ARG A 90 4.70 -9.84 5.68
C ARG A 90 5.74 -10.94 5.46
N ARG A 91 5.31 -12.10 4.96
CA ARG A 91 6.21 -13.21 4.64
C ARG A 91 7.21 -12.84 3.55
N MET A 92 6.77 -12.16 2.49
CA MET A 92 7.66 -11.64 1.46
C MET A 92 8.65 -10.59 2.01
N GLY A 93 8.20 -9.69 2.89
CA GLY A 93 9.06 -8.71 3.55
C GLY A 93 10.15 -9.31 4.44
N LEU A 94 9.90 -10.48 5.06
CA LEU A 94 10.91 -11.19 5.86
C LEU A 94 12.07 -11.73 5.02
N THR A 95 11.84 -12.04 3.74
CA THR A 95 12.88 -12.54 2.82
C THR A 95 13.77 -11.43 2.27
N THR A 96 13.28 -10.19 2.23
CA THR A 96 14.00 -9.04 1.65
C THR A 96 14.57 -8.08 2.71
N GLY A 97 14.20 -8.25 3.97
CA GLY A 97 14.68 -7.41 5.08
C GLY A 97 14.00 -6.04 5.21
N GLU A 98 13.14 -5.67 4.25
CA GLU A 98 12.41 -4.41 4.27
C GLU A 98 10.91 -4.64 4.49
N LYS A 99 10.27 -3.74 5.24
CA LYS A 99 8.82 -3.81 5.46
C LYS A 99 8.09 -3.38 4.19
N PRO A 100 7.05 -4.14 3.73
CA PRO A 100 6.24 -3.75 2.60
C PRO A 100 5.63 -2.34 2.79
N GLY A 101 5.86 -1.45 1.81
CA GLY A 101 5.40 -0.06 1.86
C GLY A 101 6.34 0.90 2.59
N ALA A 102 7.56 0.48 2.92
CA ALA A 102 8.56 1.35 3.54
C ALA A 102 8.91 2.54 2.63
N GLU A 103 8.97 2.34 1.31
CA GLU A 103 9.19 3.38 0.32
C GLU A 103 8.06 4.41 0.27
N LEU A 104 6.81 3.94 0.38
CA LEU A 104 5.63 4.82 0.43
C LEU A 104 5.62 5.64 1.73
N LEU A 105 5.98 5.01 2.85
CA LEU A 105 6.09 5.71 4.12
C LEU A 105 7.25 6.72 4.12
N ALA A 106 8.37 6.41 3.47
CA ALA A 106 9.48 7.33 3.30
C ALA A 106 9.08 8.56 2.47
N ALA A 107 8.33 8.36 1.36
CA ALA A 107 7.77 9.46 0.57
C ALA A 107 6.83 10.35 1.39
N VAL A 108 5.94 9.75 2.19
CA VAL A 108 5.03 10.46 3.09
C VAL A 108 5.81 11.28 4.10
N SER A 109 6.78 10.68 4.79
CA SER A 109 7.59 11.38 5.80
C SER A 109 8.38 12.54 5.21
N ALA A 110 9.01 12.34 4.04
CA ALA A 110 9.76 13.38 3.36
C ALA A 110 8.87 14.55 2.92
N ALA A 111 7.64 14.28 2.46
CA ALA A 111 6.68 15.31 2.10
C ALA A 111 6.22 16.09 3.35
N GLU A 112 5.91 15.41 4.46
CA GLU A 112 5.50 16.03 5.71
C GLU A 112 6.62 16.91 6.31
N GLU A 113 7.87 16.41 6.36
CA GLU A 113 9.02 17.16 6.86
C GLU A 113 9.32 18.43 6.07
N ARG A 114 9.07 18.42 4.76
CA ARG A 114 9.31 19.54 3.86
C ARG A 114 8.07 20.43 3.64
N ASN A 115 6.94 20.11 4.28
CA ASN A 115 5.65 20.79 4.09
C ASN A 115 5.18 20.79 2.61
N ILE A 116 5.49 19.70 1.88
CA ILE A 116 5.00 19.46 0.53
C ILE A 116 3.59 18.88 0.62
N THR A 117 2.70 19.29 -0.29
CA THR A 117 1.34 18.74 -0.35
C THR A 117 1.37 17.24 -0.63
N LEU A 118 0.72 16.45 0.21
CA LEU A 118 0.63 14.99 0.06
C LEU A 118 -0.74 14.60 -0.47
N GLU A 119 -0.78 13.84 -1.58
CA GLU A 119 -1.99 13.29 -2.16
C GLU A 119 -1.99 11.76 -2.09
N LEU A 120 -3.07 11.20 -1.56
CA LEU A 120 -3.28 9.75 -1.49
C LEU A 120 -4.16 9.33 -2.66
N ILE A 121 -3.56 8.66 -3.65
CA ILE A 121 -4.21 8.38 -4.94
C ILE A 121 -4.76 6.97 -5.07
N ASP A 122 -4.54 6.08 -4.08
CA ASP A 122 -5.09 4.73 -4.13
C ASP A 122 -6.48 4.63 -3.48
N ARG A 123 -7.25 3.68 -3.97
CA ARG A 123 -8.58 3.37 -3.45
C ARG A 123 -8.48 2.35 -2.33
N ASP A 124 -9.29 2.54 -1.28
CA ASP A 124 -9.44 1.54 -0.22
C ASP A 124 -9.84 0.17 -0.81
N VAL A 125 -9.00 -0.83 -0.52
CA VAL A 125 -9.19 -2.21 -0.99
C VAL A 125 -10.55 -2.79 -0.54
N ILE A 126 -11.07 -2.36 0.61
CA ILE A 126 -12.38 -2.78 1.12
C ILE A 126 -13.51 -2.38 0.16
N ILE A 127 -13.41 -1.19 -0.44
CA ILE A 127 -14.39 -0.73 -1.43
C ILE A 127 -14.36 -1.64 -2.66
N THR A 128 -13.17 -1.98 -3.14
CA THR A 128 -12.97 -2.87 -4.29
C THR A 128 -13.48 -4.28 -4.01
N LEU A 129 -13.12 -4.84 -2.86
CA LEU A 129 -13.57 -6.18 -2.43
C LEU A 129 -15.10 -6.22 -2.23
N ARG A 130 -15.70 -5.18 -1.63
CA ARG A 130 -17.15 -5.09 -1.47
C ARG A 130 -17.87 -5.06 -2.82
N ARG A 131 -17.34 -4.32 -3.80
CA ARG A 131 -17.90 -4.29 -5.16
C ARG A 131 -17.79 -5.64 -5.85
N ALA A 132 -16.64 -6.31 -5.75
CA ALA A 132 -16.43 -7.65 -6.28
C ALA A 132 -17.39 -8.64 -5.62
N TRP A 133 -17.46 -8.66 -4.30
CA TRP A 133 -18.37 -9.53 -3.53
C TRP A 133 -19.84 -9.34 -3.90
N ASN A 134 -20.28 -8.09 -4.06
CA ASN A 134 -21.66 -7.81 -4.43
C ASN A 134 -22.01 -8.27 -5.85
N LYS A 135 -21.02 -8.31 -6.76
CA LYS A 135 -21.21 -8.80 -8.13
C LYS A 135 -21.16 -10.33 -8.26
N MET A 136 -20.60 -11.02 -7.28
CA MET A 136 -20.48 -12.48 -7.30
C MET A 136 -21.83 -13.16 -7.08
N LYS A 137 -22.07 -14.24 -7.80
CA LYS A 137 -23.23 -15.12 -7.61
C LYS A 137 -23.08 -15.90 -6.30
N PHE A 138 -24.18 -16.35 -5.75
CA PHE A 138 -24.18 -17.10 -4.47
C PHE A 138 -23.24 -18.32 -4.50
N THR A 139 -23.24 -19.07 -5.60
CA THR A 139 -22.35 -20.23 -5.79
C THR A 139 -20.86 -19.87 -5.79
N GLU A 140 -20.51 -18.71 -6.31
CA GLU A 140 -19.12 -18.20 -6.30
C GLU A 140 -18.68 -17.79 -4.89
N LYS A 141 -19.59 -17.13 -4.15
CA LYS A 141 -19.37 -16.78 -2.74
C LYS A 141 -19.10 -18.03 -1.90
N CYS A 142 -19.90 -19.09 -2.08
CA CYS A 142 -19.69 -20.36 -1.39
C CYS A 142 -18.31 -20.99 -1.74
N LYS A 143 -17.90 -20.95 -3.01
CA LYS A 143 -16.58 -21.44 -3.44
C LYS A 143 -15.43 -20.66 -2.78
N VAL A 144 -15.52 -19.32 -2.72
CA VAL A 144 -14.51 -18.50 -2.06
C VAL A 144 -14.42 -18.83 -0.57
N ILE A 145 -15.57 -18.90 0.12
CA ILE A 145 -15.59 -19.27 1.55
C ILE A 145 -14.99 -20.66 1.77
N TYR A 146 -15.37 -21.64 0.93
CA TYR A 146 -14.82 -22.98 1.01
C TYR A 146 -13.31 -22.98 0.82
N ALA A 147 -12.79 -22.29 -0.22
CA ALA A 147 -11.35 -22.18 -0.47
C ALA A 147 -10.59 -21.55 0.69
N MET A 148 -11.20 -20.56 1.38
CA MET A 148 -10.59 -19.91 2.54
C MET A 148 -10.54 -20.79 3.79
N LEU A 149 -11.47 -21.74 3.92
CA LEU A 149 -11.51 -22.67 5.07
C LEU A 149 -10.55 -23.87 4.91
N TRP A 150 -10.14 -24.17 3.67
CA TRP A 150 -9.29 -25.32 3.35
C TRP A 150 -7.89 -24.93 2.83
N ALA A 151 -7.53 -23.64 2.81
CA ALA A 151 -6.20 -23.14 2.53
C ALA A 151 -5.37 -22.99 3.80
#